data_cb2cc2854b9546817762917f85a2293d
#
_entry.id   cb2cc2854b9546817762917f85a2293d
#
_cell.length_a   1.000
_cell.length_b   1.000
_cell.length_c   1.000
_cell.angle_alpha   90.00
_cell.angle_beta   90.00
_cell.angle_gamma   90.00
#
_symmetry.space_group_name_H-M   'P 1'
#
loop_
_entity.id
_entity.type
_entity.pdbx_description
1 polymer ?
#
loop_
_entity_poly.entity_id
_entity_poly.type
_entity_poly.pdbx_seq_one_letter_code
_entity_poly.pdbx_strand_id
1 'polypeptide(L)'
;GVQVFPDTEDEMFEGIDLLDPTKIVREELAPVQIIGTMTLNRNVTNFFAETEQVAFHPGHLVPGIDVTNDPLLQGRLFSYIDTQLTRLGGPNFAQIPINRPHAPVNDMLRDGFHQDAVHSGVAPYQPNSLDGGCPFLAGADMGAFIDVPAPVAKSRKVRENPATFDDHYSQTRMFFRSLTP
;
A
#
# COMPACT_ATOMS: atom_id res chain seq x y z
N GLY A 1 7.90 8.77 12.97
CA GLY A 1 6.88 9.75 13.35
C GLY A 1 5.74 9.82 12.36
N VAL A 2 4.62 10.34 12.81
CA VAL A 2 3.44 10.62 11.96
C VAL A 2 3.01 12.06 12.14
N GLN A 3 2.48 12.64 11.09
CA GLN A 3 1.71 13.88 11.12
C GLN A 3 0.27 13.54 10.76
N VAL A 4 -0.69 14.16 11.44
CA VAL A 4 -2.12 13.93 11.22
C VAL A 4 -2.73 15.21 10.67
N PHE A 5 -3.48 15.08 9.60
CA PHE A 5 -4.15 16.17 8.93
C PHE A 5 -5.67 15.98 8.96
N PRO A 6 -6.44 17.05 8.90
CA PRO A 6 -7.88 16.94 8.65
C PRO A 6 -8.14 16.23 7.31
N ASP A 7 -9.20 15.44 7.28
CA ASP A 7 -9.71 14.86 6.03
C ASP A 7 -10.45 15.96 5.25
N THR A 8 -9.93 16.33 4.09
CA THR A 8 -10.50 17.36 3.21
C THR A 8 -10.77 16.77 1.83
N GLU A 9 -11.83 17.24 1.16
CA GLU A 9 -12.21 16.72 -0.16
C GLU A 9 -11.16 17.02 -1.26
N ASP A 10 -10.36 18.06 -1.06
CA ASP A 10 -9.35 18.53 -2.02
C ASP A 10 -7.93 18.10 -1.67
N GLU A 11 -7.75 17.34 -0.58
CA GLU A 11 -6.44 16.91 -0.08
C GLU A 11 -5.47 18.08 0.18
N MET A 12 -6.01 19.27 0.47
CA MET A 12 -5.23 20.47 0.73
C MET A 12 -5.14 20.76 2.23
N PHE A 13 -3.96 21.18 2.67
CA PHE A 13 -3.73 21.64 4.03
C PHE A 13 -2.89 22.93 4.01
N GLU A 14 -3.45 24.02 4.51
CA GLU A 14 -2.77 25.33 4.58
C GLU A 14 -2.16 25.77 3.23
N GLY A 15 -2.87 25.49 2.12
CA GLY A 15 -2.40 25.80 0.77
C GLY A 15 -1.34 24.85 0.21
N ILE A 16 -1.07 23.75 0.91
CA ILE A 16 -0.14 22.71 0.48
C ILE A 16 -0.96 21.53 -0.02
N ASP A 17 -0.67 21.06 -1.23
CA ASP A 17 -1.20 19.81 -1.75
C ASP A 17 -0.51 18.63 -1.06
N LEU A 18 -1.29 17.87 -0.26
CA LEU A 18 -0.76 16.73 0.48
C LEU A 18 -0.37 15.56 -0.43
N LEU A 19 -0.84 15.55 -1.67
CA LEU A 19 -0.49 14.53 -2.67
C LEU A 19 0.73 14.92 -3.53
N ASP A 20 1.26 16.12 -3.39
CA ASP A 20 2.46 16.55 -4.11
C ASP A 20 3.73 16.02 -3.40
N PRO A 21 4.45 15.04 -3.98
CA PRO A 21 5.63 14.45 -3.35
C PRO A 21 6.81 15.42 -3.24
N THR A 22 6.73 16.60 -3.85
CA THR A 22 7.77 17.64 -3.75
C THR A 22 7.54 18.58 -2.58
N LYS A 23 6.46 18.41 -1.84
CA LYS A 23 6.09 19.25 -0.69
C LYS A 23 6.19 18.45 0.62
N ILE A 24 6.54 19.17 1.66
CA ILE A 24 6.47 18.71 3.06
C ILE A 24 5.68 19.72 3.87
N VAL A 25 4.95 19.24 4.86
CA VAL A 25 4.28 20.09 5.82
C VAL A 25 5.19 20.31 7.01
N ARG A 26 5.41 21.58 7.36
CA ARG A 26 6.27 21.95 8.49
C ARG A 26 5.66 21.55 9.83
N GLU A 27 6.49 21.18 10.79
CA GLU A 27 6.05 20.75 12.11
C GLU A 27 5.32 21.83 12.91
N GLU A 28 5.56 23.11 12.59
CA GLU A 28 4.83 24.22 13.20
C GLU A 28 3.33 24.23 12.80
N LEU A 29 3.00 23.69 11.64
CA LEU A 29 1.62 23.57 11.17
C LEU A 29 0.98 22.24 11.61
N ALA A 30 1.73 21.16 11.56
CA ALA A 30 1.28 19.84 11.97
C ALA A 30 2.44 19.11 12.70
N PRO A 31 2.43 19.07 14.02
CA PRO A 31 3.52 18.49 14.80
C PRO A 31 3.71 17.00 14.50
N VAL A 32 4.96 16.57 14.40
CA VAL A 32 5.31 15.16 14.26
C VAL A 32 5.15 14.44 15.60
N GLN A 33 4.33 13.42 15.63
CA GLN A 33 4.17 12.53 16.78
C GLN A 33 5.07 11.31 16.60
N ILE A 34 5.99 11.11 17.51
CA ILE A 34 6.86 9.93 17.51
C ILE A 34 6.06 8.73 18.00
N ILE A 35 5.91 7.73 17.15
CA ILE A 35 5.12 6.51 17.42
C ILE A 35 5.97 5.26 17.62
N GLY A 36 7.26 5.31 17.31
CA GLY A 36 8.13 4.15 17.47
C GLY A 36 9.52 4.37 16.92
N THR A 37 10.33 3.32 17.01
CA THR A 37 11.70 3.29 16.49
C THR A 37 11.88 2.06 15.60
N MET A 38 12.47 2.25 14.43
CA MET A 38 12.89 1.17 13.54
C MET A 38 14.42 1.06 13.59
N THR A 39 14.91 -0.12 13.90
CA THR A 39 16.35 -0.37 13.98
C THR A 39 16.80 -1.34 12.88
N LEU A 40 17.70 -0.90 12.02
CA LEU A 40 18.34 -1.71 11.01
C LEU A 40 19.67 -2.23 11.56
N ASN A 41 19.66 -3.45 12.11
CA ASN A 41 20.78 -4.00 12.86
C ASN A 41 21.28 -5.37 12.37
N ARG A 42 20.76 -5.86 11.24
CA ARG A 42 21.16 -7.13 10.65
C ARG A 42 21.13 -7.08 9.13
N ASN A 43 22.18 -7.52 8.49
CA ASN A 43 22.21 -7.72 7.05
C ASN A 43 21.64 -9.10 6.67
N VAL A 44 21.21 -9.23 5.42
CA VAL A 44 20.78 -10.50 4.85
C VAL A 44 22.00 -11.43 4.68
N THR A 45 21.75 -12.73 4.73
CA THR A 45 22.79 -13.75 4.54
C THR A 45 22.75 -14.38 3.15
N ASN A 46 21.59 -14.33 2.52
CA ASN A 46 21.41 -14.76 1.13
C ASN A 46 20.69 -13.65 0.36
N PHE A 47 21.44 -12.85 -0.37
CA PHE A 47 20.93 -11.71 -1.10
C PHE A 47 19.82 -12.07 -2.09
N PHE A 48 19.97 -13.18 -2.82
CA PHE A 48 18.98 -13.58 -3.81
C PHE A 48 17.62 -13.94 -3.13
N ALA A 49 17.67 -14.82 -2.14
CA ALA A 49 16.45 -15.27 -1.46
C ALA A 49 15.78 -14.19 -0.62
N GLU A 50 16.56 -13.30 -0.01
CA GLU A 50 16.09 -12.34 0.99
C GLU A 50 15.97 -10.92 0.45
N THR A 51 16.41 -10.64 -0.78
CA THR A 51 16.37 -9.29 -1.38
C THR A 51 15.89 -9.31 -2.82
N GLU A 52 16.54 -10.08 -3.73
CA GLU A 52 16.18 -10.08 -5.15
C GLU A 52 14.75 -10.51 -5.44
N GLN A 53 14.21 -11.43 -4.67
CA GLN A 53 12.86 -11.96 -4.83
C GLN A 53 11.78 -11.14 -4.10
N VAL A 54 12.14 -10.07 -3.42
CA VAL A 54 11.16 -9.23 -2.71
C VAL A 54 10.20 -8.57 -3.70
N ALA A 55 8.92 -8.67 -3.39
CA ALA A 55 7.83 -8.14 -4.19
C ALA A 55 7.06 -7.07 -3.42
N PHE A 56 7.63 -5.88 -3.30
CA PHE A 56 6.90 -4.73 -2.73
C PHE A 56 5.73 -4.33 -3.63
N HIS A 57 4.63 -3.97 -3.00
CA HIS A 57 3.44 -3.49 -3.69
C HIS A 57 2.71 -2.44 -2.84
N PRO A 58 2.38 -1.26 -3.40
CA PRO A 58 1.71 -0.20 -2.63
C PRO A 58 0.29 -0.56 -2.19
N GLY A 59 -0.33 -1.57 -2.79
CA GLY A 59 -1.64 -2.09 -2.39
C GLY A 59 -1.60 -3.18 -1.32
N HIS A 60 -0.43 -3.58 -0.84
CA HIS A 60 -0.30 -4.52 0.30
C HIS A 60 -0.50 -3.76 1.60
N LEU A 61 -1.75 -3.44 1.89
CA LEU A 61 -2.17 -2.63 3.03
C LEU A 61 -2.72 -3.50 4.15
N VAL A 62 -2.68 -2.97 5.36
CA VAL A 62 -3.35 -3.54 6.52
C VAL A 62 -4.71 -2.84 6.74
N PRO A 63 -5.67 -3.47 7.43
CA PRO A 63 -6.94 -2.81 7.76
C PRO A 63 -6.71 -1.47 8.46
N GLY A 64 -7.45 -0.45 8.03
CA GLY A 64 -7.34 0.91 8.53
C GLY A 64 -6.38 1.82 7.75
N ILE A 65 -5.67 1.29 6.75
CA ILE A 65 -4.87 2.07 5.80
C ILE A 65 -5.48 1.91 4.42
N ASP A 66 -5.66 3.00 3.72
CA ASP A 66 -6.22 3.04 2.36
C ASP A 66 -5.32 3.85 1.43
N VAL A 67 -5.69 3.89 0.16
CA VAL A 67 -4.95 4.60 -0.89
C VAL A 67 -5.58 5.95 -1.18
N THR A 68 -4.77 6.89 -1.62
CA THR A 68 -5.22 8.22 -2.04
C THR A 68 -5.48 8.29 -3.55
N ASN A 69 -5.99 9.44 -4.01
CA ASN A 69 -6.20 9.72 -5.42
C ASN A 69 -4.93 10.24 -6.14
N ASP A 70 -3.77 10.19 -5.49
CA ASP A 70 -2.52 10.55 -6.14
C ASP A 70 -2.36 9.78 -7.46
N PRO A 71 -2.22 10.47 -8.61
CA PRO A 71 -2.13 9.80 -9.92
C PRO A 71 -0.94 8.86 -10.03
N LEU A 72 0.18 9.18 -9.37
CA LEU A 72 1.35 8.32 -9.35
C LEU A 72 1.08 7.03 -8.57
N LEU A 73 0.48 7.13 -7.38
CA LEU A 73 0.08 5.98 -6.60
C LEU A 73 -0.90 5.09 -7.37
N GLN A 74 -1.90 5.68 -8.00
CA GLN A 74 -2.88 4.94 -8.81
C GLN A 74 -2.21 4.19 -9.97
N GLY A 75 -1.22 4.77 -10.62
CA GLY A 75 -0.41 4.09 -11.64
C GLY A 75 0.43 2.96 -11.04
N ARG A 76 0.99 3.14 -9.86
CA ARG A 76 1.79 2.13 -9.17
C ARG A 76 0.99 0.92 -8.71
N LEU A 77 -0.30 1.08 -8.38
CA LEU A 77 -1.15 -0.01 -7.92
C LEU A 77 -1.25 -1.15 -8.94
N PHE A 78 -1.25 -0.86 -10.22
CA PHE A 78 -1.27 -1.92 -11.25
C PHE A 78 0.12 -2.21 -11.83
N SER A 79 1.00 -1.23 -11.95
CA SER A 79 2.32 -1.44 -12.55
C SER A 79 3.22 -2.35 -11.71
N TYR A 80 3.08 -2.33 -10.39
CA TYR A 80 3.82 -3.24 -9.51
C TYR A 80 3.35 -4.69 -9.65
N ILE A 81 2.04 -4.93 -9.82
CA ILE A 81 1.54 -6.27 -10.12
C ILE A 81 2.08 -6.74 -11.46
N ASP A 82 1.99 -5.93 -12.50
CA ASP A 82 2.47 -6.28 -13.83
C ASP A 82 3.97 -6.65 -13.82
N THR A 83 4.79 -5.83 -13.18
CA THR A 83 6.22 -6.10 -13.09
C THR A 83 6.55 -7.34 -12.25
N GLN A 84 5.80 -7.61 -11.17
CA GLN A 84 6.03 -8.81 -10.35
C GLN A 84 5.63 -10.09 -11.08
N LEU A 85 4.53 -10.08 -11.83
CA LEU A 85 4.12 -11.20 -12.69
C LEU A 85 5.24 -11.57 -13.68
N THR A 86 5.86 -10.57 -14.28
CA THR A 86 6.95 -10.77 -15.26
C THR A 86 8.26 -11.14 -14.59
N ARG A 87 8.67 -10.39 -13.59
CA ARG A 87 9.99 -10.55 -12.94
C ARG A 87 10.08 -11.84 -12.13
N LEU A 88 9.01 -12.21 -11.42
CA LEU A 88 8.99 -13.36 -10.53
C LEU A 88 8.31 -14.59 -11.12
N GLY A 89 7.81 -14.50 -12.35
CA GLY A 89 7.43 -15.64 -13.16
C GLY A 89 6.00 -16.15 -12.98
N GLY A 90 5.13 -15.45 -12.29
CA GLY A 90 3.73 -15.87 -12.16
C GLY A 90 2.94 -15.14 -11.09
N PRO A 91 1.62 -15.44 -11.00
CA PRO A 91 0.70 -14.75 -10.08
C PRO A 91 0.95 -15.08 -8.61
N ASN A 92 1.63 -16.17 -8.31
CA ASN A 92 1.86 -16.65 -6.95
C ASN A 92 3.17 -16.14 -6.33
N PHE A 93 3.68 -15.00 -6.78
CA PHE A 93 4.89 -14.39 -6.22
C PHE A 93 4.76 -14.06 -4.72
N ALA A 94 3.54 -13.90 -4.22
CA ALA A 94 3.29 -13.73 -2.79
C ALA A 94 3.55 -15.00 -1.96
N GLN A 95 3.70 -16.16 -2.58
CA GLN A 95 4.03 -17.42 -1.91
C GLN A 95 5.54 -17.65 -1.77
N ILE A 96 6.37 -16.89 -2.47
CA ILE A 96 7.82 -16.92 -2.27
C ILE A 96 8.13 -16.60 -0.80
N PRO A 97 9.01 -17.34 -0.13
CA PRO A 97 9.22 -17.23 1.31
C PRO A 97 9.42 -15.81 1.85
N ILE A 98 10.18 -14.97 1.13
CA ILE A 98 10.40 -13.57 1.57
C ILE A 98 9.14 -12.71 1.46
N ASN A 99 8.22 -13.04 0.57
CA ASN A 99 7.00 -12.28 0.33
C ASN A 99 5.80 -12.82 1.10
N ARG A 100 5.91 -14.04 1.61
CA ARG A 100 4.79 -14.72 2.27
C ARG A 100 4.42 -14.02 3.57
N PRO A 101 3.14 -13.64 3.76
CA PRO A 101 2.69 -13.13 5.05
C PRO A 101 2.77 -14.20 6.13
N HIS A 102 3.05 -13.78 7.36
CA HIS A 102 3.08 -14.70 8.51
C HIS A 102 1.67 -15.11 8.97
N ALA A 103 0.70 -14.21 8.80
CA ALA A 103 -0.70 -14.52 9.05
C ALA A 103 -1.31 -15.24 7.85
N PRO A 104 -2.29 -16.12 8.05
CA PRO A 104 -3.04 -16.71 6.94
C PRO A 104 -3.73 -15.62 6.14
N VAL A 105 -3.54 -15.64 4.83
CA VAL A 105 -4.19 -14.73 3.89
C VAL A 105 -4.95 -15.56 2.88
N ASN A 106 -6.21 -15.23 2.67
CA ASN A 106 -7.02 -15.74 1.59
C ASN A 106 -7.23 -14.61 0.58
N ASP A 107 -6.44 -14.63 -0.47
CA ASP A 107 -6.50 -13.66 -1.57
C ASP A 107 -7.30 -14.19 -2.78
N MET A 108 -7.94 -15.35 -2.61
CA MET A 108 -8.67 -16.08 -3.66
C MET A 108 -7.79 -16.59 -4.81
N LEU A 109 -6.47 -16.48 -4.71
CA LEU A 109 -5.53 -17.02 -5.69
C LEU A 109 -5.25 -18.49 -5.38
N ARG A 110 -5.75 -19.37 -6.23
CA ARG A 110 -5.59 -20.84 -6.08
C ARG A 110 -4.77 -21.47 -7.19
N ASP A 111 -4.74 -20.85 -8.34
CA ASP A 111 -4.20 -21.40 -9.56
C ASP A 111 -3.10 -20.49 -10.13
N GLY A 112 -2.38 -20.99 -11.12
CA GLY A 112 -1.31 -20.27 -11.76
C GLY A 112 0.08 -20.78 -11.42
N PHE A 113 1.07 -20.35 -12.16
CA PHE A 113 2.45 -20.79 -11.99
C PHE A 113 3.04 -20.40 -10.62
N HIS A 114 4.01 -21.19 -10.19
CA HIS A 114 4.67 -21.05 -8.89
C HIS A 114 3.71 -21.17 -7.69
N GLN A 115 2.67 -21.99 -7.86
CA GLN A 115 1.81 -22.39 -6.77
C GLN A 115 2.57 -23.39 -5.88
N ASP A 116 2.96 -22.98 -4.68
CA ASP A 116 3.68 -23.83 -3.72
C ASP A 116 2.86 -24.14 -2.45
N ALA A 117 1.59 -23.78 -2.47
CA ALA A 117 0.63 -24.16 -1.43
C ALA A 117 -0.44 -25.08 -2.00
N VAL A 118 -0.84 -26.08 -1.23
CA VAL A 118 -1.98 -26.95 -1.56
C VAL A 118 -3.21 -26.40 -0.87
N HIS A 119 -4.06 -25.73 -1.63
CA HIS A 119 -5.33 -25.21 -1.11
C HIS A 119 -6.34 -26.36 -1.00
N SER A 120 -7.03 -26.42 0.14
CA SER A 120 -8.16 -27.30 0.33
C SER A 120 -9.45 -26.60 -0.12
N GLY A 121 -10.49 -27.42 -0.39
CA GLY A 121 -11.81 -26.94 -0.74
C GLY A 121 -12.14 -27.05 -2.21
N VAL A 122 -13.43 -27.11 -2.49
CA VAL A 122 -13.97 -27.33 -3.85
C VAL A 122 -14.10 -26.01 -4.61
N ALA A 123 -14.34 -24.91 -3.92
CA ALA A 123 -14.55 -23.59 -4.52
C ALA A 123 -13.47 -22.59 -4.09
N PRO A 124 -13.02 -21.70 -5.01
CA PRO A 124 -11.92 -20.77 -4.72
C PRO A 124 -12.31 -19.63 -3.80
N TYR A 125 -13.58 -19.35 -3.60
CA TYR A 125 -14.04 -18.22 -2.78
C TYR A 125 -14.81 -18.69 -1.55
N GLN A 126 -14.81 -17.91 -0.51
CA GLN A 126 -15.55 -18.14 0.73
C GLN A 126 -16.30 -16.85 1.12
N PRO A 127 -17.52 -16.96 1.71
CA PRO A 127 -18.25 -18.20 1.96
C PRO A 127 -18.91 -18.79 0.71
N ASN A 128 -19.12 -20.10 0.68
CA ASN A 128 -19.84 -20.77 -0.39
C ASN A 128 -20.70 -21.92 0.16
N SER A 129 -21.60 -22.47 -0.66
CA SER A 129 -22.52 -23.52 -0.26
C SER A 129 -21.96 -24.94 -0.36
N LEU A 130 -20.70 -25.11 -0.76
CA LEU A 130 -20.10 -26.42 -0.98
C LEU A 130 -19.27 -26.87 0.23
N ASP A 131 -18.22 -26.13 0.56
CA ASP A 131 -17.28 -26.50 1.64
C ASP A 131 -16.61 -25.31 2.31
N GLY A 132 -16.88 -24.09 1.85
CA GLY A 132 -16.23 -22.85 2.30
C GLY A 132 -17.03 -22.07 3.35
N GLY A 133 -17.81 -22.76 4.19
CA GLY A 133 -18.62 -22.13 5.23
C GLY A 133 -19.99 -21.64 4.74
N CYS A 134 -20.83 -21.26 5.68
CA CYS A 134 -22.19 -20.78 5.39
C CYS A 134 -22.19 -19.27 5.17
N PRO A 135 -22.75 -18.76 4.06
CA PRO A 135 -22.85 -17.32 3.83
C PRO A 135 -23.59 -16.54 4.93
N PHE A 136 -24.55 -17.18 5.60
CA PHE A 136 -25.29 -16.57 6.71
C PHE A 136 -24.51 -16.52 8.02
N LEU A 137 -23.51 -17.39 8.17
CA LEU A 137 -22.63 -17.44 9.33
C LEU A 137 -21.32 -16.68 9.11
N ALA A 138 -21.06 -16.24 7.89
CA ALA A 138 -19.91 -15.43 7.54
C ALA A 138 -20.15 -14.00 8.05
N GLY A 139 -19.97 -13.82 9.33
CA GLY A 139 -20.03 -12.49 9.95
C GLY A 139 -18.73 -11.71 9.80
N ALA A 140 -18.71 -10.51 10.39
CA ALA A 140 -17.56 -9.61 10.39
C ALA A 140 -16.27 -10.27 10.92
N ASP A 141 -16.38 -11.24 11.81
CA ASP A 141 -15.25 -11.98 12.39
C ASP A 141 -14.48 -12.83 11.36
N MET A 142 -15.11 -13.14 10.24
CA MET A 142 -14.48 -13.88 9.13
C MET A 142 -13.76 -12.98 8.14
N GLY A 143 -13.76 -11.66 8.38
CA GLY A 143 -13.19 -10.70 7.43
C GLY A 143 -13.94 -10.60 6.10
N ALA A 144 -15.13 -11.22 6.01
CA ALA A 144 -15.90 -11.29 4.76
C ALA A 144 -16.60 -9.98 4.40
N PHE A 145 -16.76 -9.08 5.35
CA PHE A 145 -17.41 -7.80 5.17
C PHE A 145 -16.56 -6.70 5.78
N ILE A 146 -15.57 -6.27 5.04
CA ILE A 146 -14.99 -4.95 5.28
C ILE A 146 -15.90 -4.00 4.52
N ASP A 147 -16.65 -3.17 5.24
CA ASP A 147 -17.30 -2.02 4.64
C ASP A 147 -16.16 -1.08 4.19
N VAL A 148 -15.79 -1.21 2.94
CA VAL A 148 -14.90 -0.25 2.30
C VAL A 148 -15.80 0.93 1.95
N PRO A 149 -15.74 2.05 2.68
CA PRO A 149 -16.44 3.24 2.26
C PRO A 149 -15.96 3.51 0.84
N ALA A 150 -16.89 3.47 -0.12
CA ALA A 150 -16.57 3.78 -1.50
C ALA A 150 -16.44 5.30 -1.62
N PRO A 151 -15.27 5.89 -1.53
CA PRO A 151 -15.05 7.32 -1.80
C PRO A 151 -15.26 7.65 -3.27
N VAL A 152 -15.55 6.65 -4.05
CA VAL A 152 -15.47 6.62 -5.52
C VAL A 152 -16.43 7.57 -6.21
N ALA A 153 -17.53 7.94 -5.58
CA ALA A 153 -18.49 8.86 -6.20
C ALA A 153 -17.96 10.29 -6.36
N LYS A 154 -16.88 10.65 -5.65
CA LYS A 154 -16.31 12.00 -5.63
C LYS A 154 -14.90 12.09 -6.21
N SER A 155 -14.22 10.99 -6.44
CA SER A 155 -12.87 11.03 -6.98
C SER A 155 -12.90 11.36 -8.47
N ARG A 156 -12.58 12.59 -8.77
CA ARG A 156 -12.31 13.05 -10.11
C ARG A 156 -10.80 13.20 -10.28
N LYS A 157 -10.20 12.35 -11.09
CA LYS A 157 -8.79 12.51 -11.47
C LYS A 157 -8.68 13.70 -12.42
N VAL A 158 -8.44 14.84 -11.88
CA VAL A 158 -8.21 16.09 -12.62
C VAL A 158 -6.73 16.43 -12.51
N ARG A 159 -6.15 16.81 -13.62
CA ARG A 159 -4.84 17.45 -13.62
C ARG A 159 -5.03 18.91 -13.26
N GLU A 160 -5.12 19.18 -11.96
CA GLU A 160 -5.06 20.55 -11.46
C GLU A 160 -3.64 20.80 -10.99
N ASN A 161 -3.12 21.94 -11.39
CA ASN A 161 -1.84 22.40 -10.91
C ASN A 161 -2.11 23.44 -9.80
N PRO A 162 -1.91 23.11 -8.51
CA PRO A 162 -2.01 24.10 -7.45
C PRO A 162 -0.98 25.20 -7.66
N ALA A 163 -1.17 26.34 -7.01
CA ALA A 163 -0.27 27.49 -7.13
C ALA A 163 1.21 27.17 -6.79
N THR A 164 1.42 26.09 -6.04
CA THR A 164 2.75 25.59 -5.66
C THR A 164 3.35 24.61 -6.65
N PHE A 165 2.62 24.23 -7.71
CA PHE A 165 3.03 23.19 -8.66
C PHE A 165 4.36 23.51 -9.37
N ASP A 166 4.60 24.76 -9.71
CA ASP A 166 5.82 25.18 -10.43
C ASP A 166 7.07 25.27 -9.55
N ASP A 167 6.91 25.11 -8.24
CA ASP A 167 8.01 25.16 -7.28
C ASP A 167 8.35 23.78 -6.71
N HIS A 168 9.05 22.96 -7.47
CA HIS A 168 9.48 21.62 -7.07
C HIS A 168 10.84 21.59 -6.35
N TYR A 169 11.55 22.69 -6.28
CA TYR A 169 12.94 22.73 -5.83
C TYR A 169 13.20 23.49 -4.53
N SER A 170 12.31 24.37 -4.12
CA SER A 170 12.56 25.24 -2.97
C SER A 170 12.68 24.46 -1.66
N GLN A 171 11.80 23.49 -1.40
CA GLN A 171 11.87 22.68 -0.19
C GLN A 171 13.06 21.70 -0.23
N THR A 172 13.35 21.12 -1.37
CA THR A 172 14.54 20.28 -1.54
C THR A 172 15.82 21.07 -1.31
N ARG A 173 15.87 22.31 -1.81
CA ARG A 173 16.99 23.23 -1.57
C ARG A 173 17.12 23.59 -0.09
N MET A 174 16.00 23.84 0.58
CA MET A 174 15.97 24.13 2.02
C MET A 174 16.53 22.94 2.81
N PHE A 175 16.07 21.72 2.51
CA PHE A 175 16.58 20.50 3.12
C PHE A 175 18.09 20.33 2.88
N PHE A 176 18.55 20.46 1.64
CA PHE A 176 19.98 20.37 1.32
C PHE A 176 20.81 21.37 2.13
N ARG A 177 20.34 22.60 2.26
CA ARG A 177 21.04 23.65 3.03
C ARG A 177 20.99 23.43 4.54
N SER A 178 20.08 22.60 5.03
CA SER A 178 20.00 22.24 6.46
C SER A 178 20.98 21.11 6.84
N LEU A 179 21.52 20.41 5.83
CA LEU A 179 22.54 19.41 6.08
C LEU A 179 23.84 20.09 6.47
N THR A 180 24.45 19.63 7.53
CA THR A 180 25.78 20.09 7.92
C THR A 180 26.81 19.62 6.91
N PRO A 181 27.85 20.43 6.61
CA PRO A 181 28.98 20.01 5.75
C PRO A 181 29.71 18.81 6.30
#